data_53b14677459be805b5080236478e2491
#
_entry.id   53b14677459be805b5080236478e2491
#
_cell.length_a   1.000
_cell.length_b   1.000
_cell.length_c   1.000
_cell.angle_alpha   90.00
_cell.angle_beta   90.00
_cell.angle_gamma   90.00
#
_symmetry.space_group_name_H-M   'P 1'
#
loop_
_entity.id
_entity.type
_entity.pdbx_description
1 polymer ?
#
loop_
_entity_poly.entity_id
_entity_poly.type
_entity_poly.pdbx_seq_one_letter_code
_entity_poly.pdbx_strand_id
1 'polypeptide(L)'
;LSNDGGKTFTDRTSHWRVLWSPAGQGHVLFIESPLAGTSAPRIYADNAGIARYLQRTIEVLLHKPFADESLPIVDADFSRTGNSLSTVEERVVAAKDEIILTWWDLMTPFILTMPPGAMNRPLGVYSTFLPAKSAQLAVNGTIATAKVALQDRFGKPASSCCLAWSESWTRPKG
;
A
#
# COMPACT_ATOMS: atom_id res chain seq x y z
N LEU A 1 0.90 0.88 -11.02
CA LEU A 1 0.79 0.33 -12.37
C LEU A 1 1.56 1.20 -13.37
N SER A 2 1.96 0.64 -14.50
CA SER A 2 2.83 1.27 -15.50
C SER A 2 2.38 0.94 -16.91
N ASN A 3 2.57 1.88 -17.86
CA ASN A 3 2.32 1.66 -19.28
C ASN A 3 3.61 1.38 -20.08
N ASP A 4 4.77 1.48 -19.47
CA ASP A 4 6.09 1.41 -20.12
C ASP A 4 7.03 0.36 -19.50
N GLY A 5 6.46 -0.69 -18.89
CA GLY A 5 7.20 -1.77 -18.26
C GLY A 5 7.92 -1.40 -16.98
N GLY A 6 7.40 -0.41 -16.25
CA GLY A 6 7.90 -0.03 -14.92
C GLY A 6 8.91 1.11 -14.93
N LYS A 7 9.12 1.79 -16.04
CA LYS A 7 9.98 2.98 -16.11
C LYS A 7 9.30 4.18 -15.45
N THR A 8 8.01 4.36 -15.74
CA THR A 8 7.15 5.35 -15.11
C THR A 8 5.88 4.70 -14.58
N PHE A 9 5.35 5.22 -13.48
CA PHE A 9 4.11 4.72 -12.89
C PHE A 9 3.03 5.78 -13.01
N THR A 10 1.93 5.42 -13.65
CA THR A 10 0.74 6.27 -13.83
C THR A 10 -0.19 6.19 -12.64
N ASP A 11 -0.23 5.02 -11.99
CA ASP A 11 -1.05 4.75 -10.83
C ASP A 11 -0.18 4.21 -9.71
N ARG A 12 -0.15 4.92 -8.59
CA ARG A 12 0.57 4.53 -7.38
C ARG A 12 -0.40 4.36 -6.24
N THR A 13 -0.23 3.27 -5.53
CA THR A 13 -0.93 3.04 -4.27
C THR A 13 0.05 2.54 -3.23
N SER A 14 -0.13 2.97 -1.99
CA SER A 14 0.52 2.42 -0.82
C SER A 14 -0.60 2.03 0.14
N HIS A 15 -0.91 0.74 0.18
CA HIS A 15 -1.97 0.18 1.02
C HIS A 15 -1.36 -0.49 2.24
N TRP A 16 -1.86 -0.14 3.41
CA TRP A 16 -1.37 -0.61 4.70
C TRP A 16 -2.50 -1.26 5.50
N ARG A 17 -2.24 -2.46 5.98
CA ARG A 17 -3.03 -3.13 7.00
C ARG A 17 -2.18 -3.30 8.25
N VAL A 18 -2.32 -2.39 9.18
CA VAL A 18 -1.50 -2.30 10.37
C VAL A 18 -2.14 -3.07 11.50
N LEU A 19 -1.49 -4.15 11.93
CA LEU A 19 -1.95 -4.96 13.06
C LEU A 19 -1.51 -4.36 14.40
N TRP A 20 -0.38 -3.69 14.42
CA TRP A 20 0.13 -2.99 15.58
C TRP A 20 1.13 -1.91 15.17
N SER A 21 0.97 -0.72 15.76
CA SER A 21 1.93 0.38 15.69
C SER A 21 1.82 1.26 16.93
N PRO A 22 2.76 2.22 17.16
CA PRO A 22 2.60 3.22 18.21
C PRO A 22 1.36 4.10 18.07
N ALA A 23 0.82 4.21 16.85
CA ALA A 23 -0.40 4.96 16.55
C ALA A 23 -1.68 4.09 16.57
N GLY A 24 -1.57 2.82 16.98
CA GLY A 24 -2.67 1.87 17.03
C GLY A 24 -2.69 0.89 15.87
N GLN A 25 -3.87 0.35 15.57
CA GLN A 25 -4.14 -0.57 14.46
C GLN A 25 -5.14 0.06 13.49
N GLY A 26 -5.19 -0.43 12.24
CA GLY A 26 -6.14 0.02 11.21
C GLY A 26 -5.59 -0.11 9.81
N HIS A 27 -6.28 0.52 8.87
CA HIS A 27 -5.96 0.50 7.46
C HIS A 27 -5.72 1.91 6.93
N VAL A 28 -4.82 2.03 5.95
CA VAL A 28 -4.58 3.27 5.22
C VAL A 28 -4.34 2.96 3.75
N LEU A 29 -4.94 3.72 2.87
CA LEU A 29 -4.65 3.76 1.45
C LEU A 29 -4.17 5.15 1.07
N PHE A 30 -2.94 5.25 0.60
CA PHE A 30 -2.44 6.38 -0.16
C PHE A 30 -2.59 6.07 -1.64
N ILE A 31 -3.12 6.99 -2.42
CA ILE A 31 -3.35 6.79 -3.86
C ILE A 31 -3.01 8.06 -4.64
N GLU A 32 -2.30 7.88 -5.73
CA GLU A 32 -2.04 8.86 -6.78
C GLU A 32 -2.40 8.20 -8.12
N SER A 33 -3.50 8.64 -8.72
CA SER A 33 -4.02 8.08 -9.97
C SER A 33 -4.89 9.11 -10.67
N PRO A 34 -4.80 9.24 -12.00
CA PRO A 34 -5.71 10.11 -12.76
C PRO A 34 -7.17 9.71 -12.61
N LEU A 35 -7.47 8.44 -12.28
CA LEU A 35 -8.83 7.96 -12.02
C LEU A 35 -9.45 8.58 -10.78
N ALA A 36 -8.65 9.04 -9.82
CA ALA A 36 -9.14 9.72 -8.63
C ALA A 36 -9.57 11.18 -8.90
N GLY A 37 -9.66 11.60 -10.16
CA GLY A 37 -10.17 12.90 -10.60
C GLY A 37 -9.18 14.05 -10.47
N THR A 38 -8.02 13.83 -9.84
CA THR A 38 -6.89 14.77 -9.78
C THR A 38 -5.60 13.96 -9.78
N SER A 39 -4.52 14.53 -10.30
CA SER A 39 -3.17 13.96 -10.15
C SER A 39 -2.60 14.17 -8.73
N ALA A 40 -3.33 14.83 -7.84
CA ALA A 40 -2.89 15.03 -6.47
C ALA A 40 -3.13 13.75 -5.63
N PRO A 41 -2.21 13.42 -4.71
CA PRO A 41 -2.39 12.31 -3.80
C PRO A 41 -3.63 12.45 -2.92
N ARG A 42 -4.25 11.32 -2.60
CA ARG A 42 -5.35 11.21 -1.63
C ARG A 42 -5.03 10.18 -0.58
N ILE A 43 -5.60 10.35 0.61
CA ILE A 43 -5.41 9.45 1.74
C ILE A 43 -6.77 9.03 2.28
N TYR A 44 -6.98 7.72 2.37
CA TYR A 44 -8.14 7.09 2.98
C TYR A 44 -7.69 6.28 4.17
N ALA A 45 -8.39 6.36 5.31
CA ALA A 45 -8.03 5.62 6.50
C ALA A 45 -9.23 5.40 7.42
N ASP A 46 -9.25 4.27 8.12
CA ASP A 46 -10.14 4.01 9.26
C ASP A 46 -9.51 4.51 10.59
N ASN A 47 -8.24 4.91 10.55
CA ASN A 47 -7.51 5.51 11.67
C ASN A 47 -6.56 6.61 11.18
N ALA A 48 -6.96 7.85 11.33
CA ALA A 48 -6.18 9.01 10.91
C ALA A 48 -4.81 9.12 11.63
N GLY A 49 -4.71 8.63 12.86
CA GLY A 49 -3.45 8.61 13.61
C GLY A 49 -2.40 7.73 12.93
N ILE A 50 -2.81 6.57 12.42
CA ILE A 50 -1.93 5.69 11.64
C ILE A 50 -1.52 6.35 10.32
N ALA A 51 -2.44 6.99 9.60
CA ALA A 51 -2.11 7.67 8.35
C ALA A 51 -1.00 8.71 8.57
N ARG A 52 -1.11 9.56 9.59
CA ARG A 52 -0.07 10.54 9.95
C ARG A 52 1.24 9.87 10.39
N TYR A 53 1.15 8.79 11.16
CA TYR A 53 2.33 8.04 11.56
C TYR A 53 3.08 7.46 10.34
N LEU A 54 2.37 6.89 9.38
CA LEU A 54 2.95 6.36 8.14
C LEU A 54 3.56 7.45 7.28
N GLN A 55 2.91 8.60 7.11
CA GLN A 55 3.46 9.74 6.38
C GLN A 55 4.83 10.14 6.90
N ARG A 56 4.97 10.26 8.23
CA ARG A 56 6.22 10.69 8.90
C ARG A 56 7.32 9.66 8.90
N THR A 57 6.96 8.37 8.92
CA THR A 57 7.95 7.31 9.19
C THR A 57 8.29 6.46 7.98
N ILE A 58 7.38 6.30 7.05
CA ILE A 58 7.53 5.36 5.92
C ILE A 58 7.37 6.07 4.58
N GLU A 59 6.26 6.78 4.36
CA GLU A 59 5.97 7.35 3.05
C GLU A 59 7.00 8.42 2.65
N VAL A 60 7.57 9.12 3.61
CA VAL A 60 8.70 10.05 3.39
C VAL A 60 9.91 9.37 2.71
N LEU A 61 10.05 8.05 2.87
CA LEU A 61 11.12 7.25 2.27
C LEU A 61 10.69 6.58 0.96
N LEU A 62 9.39 6.24 0.82
CA LEU A 62 8.86 5.49 -0.30
C LEU A 62 8.40 6.40 -1.44
N HIS A 63 7.59 7.40 -1.15
CA HIS A 63 7.04 8.32 -2.13
C HIS A 63 6.68 9.66 -1.50
N LYS A 64 7.57 10.64 -1.64
CA LYS A 64 7.44 11.95 -1.00
C LYS A 64 6.08 12.63 -1.15
N PRO A 65 5.37 12.57 -2.29
CA PRO A 65 4.04 13.16 -2.40
C PRO A 65 3.03 12.62 -1.38
N PHE A 66 3.16 11.36 -0.94
CA PHE A 66 2.32 10.79 0.11
C PHE A 66 2.64 11.30 1.52
N ALA A 67 3.85 11.80 1.72
CA ALA A 67 4.31 12.31 3.02
C ALA A 67 3.86 13.75 3.32
N ASP A 68 3.17 14.40 2.40
CA ASP A 68 2.64 15.75 2.62
C ASP A 68 1.52 15.74 3.67
N GLU A 69 1.83 16.25 4.85
CA GLU A 69 0.88 16.29 5.98
C GLU A 69 -0.26 17.31 5.80
N SER A 70 -0.21 18.17 4.78
CA SER A 70 -1.33 19.06 4.43
C SER A 70 -2.46 18.32 3.73
N LEU A 71 -2.22 17.12 3.19
CA LEU A 71 -3.24 16.31 2.56
C LEU A 71 -4.35 15.93 3.55
N PRO A 72 -5.62 16.12 3.18
CA PRO A 72 -6.72 15.67 4.02
C PRO A 72 -6.75 14.15 4.10
N ILE A 73 -7.09 13.62 5.28
CA ILE A 73 -7.39 12.20 5.46
C ILE A 73 -8.90 12.03 5.37
N VAL A 74 -9.33 11.20 4.45
CA VAL A 74 -10.73 10.85 4.24
C VAL A 74 -11.03 9.60 5.06
N ASP A 75 -12.08 9.66 5.89
CA ASP A 75 -12.58 8.50 6.62
C ASP A 75 -13.15 7.47 5.66
N ALA A 76 -12.78 6.20 5.81
CA ALA A 76 -13.15 5.13 4.89
C ALA A 76 -13.22 3.77 5.58
N ASP A 77 -14.12 2.93 5.09
CA ASP A 77 -14.25 1.53 5.44
C ASP A 77 -13.37 0.66 4.54
N PHE A 78 -12.71 -0.32 5.14
CA PHE A 78 -11.84 -1.27 4.45
C PHE A 78 -12.38 -2.68 4.58
N SER A 79 -12.45 -3.39 3.47
CA SER A 79 -12.84 -4.80 3.47
C SER A 79 -11.99 -5.60 2.51
N ARG A 80 -11.61 -6.82 2.93
CA ARG A 80 -10.82 -7.74 2.13
C ARG A 80 -11.58 -9.02 1.86
N THR A 81 -11.57 -9.47 0.61
CA THR A 81 -12.16 -10.74 0.18
C THR A 81 -11.15 -11.57 -0.59
N GLY A 82 -11.50 -12.84 -0.85
CA GLY A 82 -10.62 -13.77 -1.55
C GLY A 82 -9.62 -14.49 -0.63
N ASN A 83 -8.60 -15.07 -1.23
CA ASN A 83 -7.56 -15.81 -0.52
C ASN A 83 -6.20 -15.72 -1.24
N SER A 84 -5.12 -15.98 -0.49
CA SER A 84 -3.75 -15.88 -0.98
C SER A 84 -3.32 -16.97 -1.97
N LEU A 85 -4.19 -17.94 -2.30
CA LEU A 85 -3.91 -18.99 -3.29
C LEU A 85 -4.50 -18.67 -4.67
N SER A 86 -5.36 -17.68 -4.77
CA SER A 86 -6.03 -17.34 -6.02
C SER A 86 -6.06 -15.83 -6.26
N THR A 87 -7.06 -15.16 -5.72
CA THR A 87 -7.31 -13.73 -5.92
C THR A 87 -7.60 -13.08 -4.59
N VAL A 88 -7.02 -11.92 -4.37
CA VAL A 88 -7.31 -11.06 -3.21
C VAL A 88 -7.84 -9.73 -3.73
N GLU A 89 -8.91 -9.26 -3.14
CA GLU A 89 -9.49 -7.96 -3.38
C GLU A 89 -9.53 -7.16 -2.08
N GLU A 90 -9.09 -5.92 -2.14
CA GLU A 90 -9.26 -4.92 -1.09
C GLU A 90 -10.19 -3.84 -1.61
N ARG A 91 -11.26 -3.58 -0.88
CA ARG A 91 -12.25 -2.56 -1.19
C ARG A 91 -12.22 -1.47 -0.14
N VAL A 92 -12.10 -0.23 -0.59
CA VAL A 92 -12.08 0.97 0.24
C VAL A 92 -13.28 1.83 -0.15
N VAL A 93 -14.15 2.10 0.81
CA VAL A 93 -15.38 2.85 0.61
C VAL A 93 -15.38 4.09 1.48
N ALA A 94 -15.51 5.25 0.86
CA ALA A 94 -15.69 6.54 1.51
C ALA A 94 -16.98 7.20 1.01
N ALA A 95 -17.37 8.34 1.58
CA ALA A 95 -18.64 8.99 1.24
C ALA A 95 -18.85 9.27 -0.26
N LYS A 96 -17.77 9.46 -1.02
CA LYS A 96 -17.83 9.83 -2.46
C LYS A 96 -16.99 8.93 -3.36
N ASP A 97 -16.18 8.04 -2.78
CA ASP A 97 -15.24 7.25 -3.53
C ASP A 97 -15.36 5.78 -3.16
N GLU A 98 -15.27 4.93 -4.17
CA GLU A 98 -15.06 3.50 -4.04
C GLU A 98 -13.79 3.14 -4.79
N ILE A 99 -12.83 2.53 -4.09
CA ILE A 99 -11.56 2.10 -4.67
C ILE A 99 -11.42 0.60 -4.46
N ILE A 100 -11.13 -0.11 -5.54
CA ILE A 100 -10.93 -1.56 -5.52
C ILE A 100 -9.52 -1.86 -6.03
N LEU A 101 -8.78 -2.56 -5.20
CA LEU A 101 -7.46 -3.11 -5.51
C LEU A 101 -7.59 -4.63 -5.62
N THR A 102 -7.25 -5.21 -6.75
CA THR A 102 -7.33 -6.66 -6.95
C THR A 102 -5.97 -7.20 -7.37
N TRP A 103 -5.57 -8.31 -6.77
CA TRP A 103 -4.34 -9.04 -7.09
C TRP A 103 -4.66 -10.50 -7.40
N TRP A 104 -4.08 -11.03 -8.49
CA TRP A 104 -4.16 -12.44 -8.85
C TRP A 104 -2.85 -12.91 -9.50
N ASP A 105 -2.74 -14.19 -9.82
CA ASP A 105 -1.47 -14.80 -10.23
C ASP A 105 -0.36 -14.52 -9.22
N LEU A 106 -0.66 -14.82 -7.95
CA LEU A 106 0.21 -14.50 -6.83
C LEU A 106 1.51 -15.32 -6.91
N MET A 107 2.62 -14.65 -6.63
CA MET A 107 3.96 -15.23 -6.59
C MET A 107 4.29 -15.73 -5.19
N THR A 108 5.45 -16.37 -5.05
CA THR A 108 5.93 -16.85 -3.75
C THR A 108 6.00 -15.70 -2.73
N PRO A 109 5.31 -15.81 -1.59
CA PRO A 109 5.37 -14.80 -0.54
C PRO A 109 6.77 -14.69 0.06
N PHE A 110 7.10 -13.51 0.54
CA PHE A 110 8.29 -13.31 1.36
C PHE A 110 8.04 -12.33 2.50
N ILE A 111 8.87 -12.47 3.54
CA ILE A 111 8.81 -11.59 4.68
C ILE A 111 9.93 -10.57 4.57
N LEU A 112 9.58 -9.31 4.72
CA LEU A 112 10.52 -8.23 4.90
C LEU A 112 10.58 -7.89 6.40
N THR A 113 11.77 -8.01 6.97
CA THR A 113 12.03 -7.59 8.34
C THR A 113 13.04 -6.46 8.31
N MET A 114 12.67 -5.34 8.90
CA MET A 114 13.56 -4.22 9.11
C MET A 114 13.73 -4.06 10.63
N PRO A 115 14.90 -4.40 11.19
CA PRO A 115 15.08 -4.38 12.66
C PRO A 115 15.05 -2.95 13.20
N PRO A 116 14.77 -2.77 14.52
CA PRO A 116 14.94 -1.49 15.19
C PRO A 116 16.35 -0.94 15.00
N GLY A 117 16.47 0.37 14.81
CA GLY A 117 17.74 1.06 14.52
C GLY A 117 18.10 1.10 13.03
N ALA A 118 17.52 0.25 12.19
CA ALA A 118 17.74 0.32 10.75
C ALA A 118 17.23 1.65 10.18
N MET A 119 18.02 2.26 9.31
CA MET A 119 17.72 3.56 8.68
C MET A 119 17.40 4.67 9.71
N ASN A 120 18.07 4.66 10.87
CA ASN A 120 17.85 5.58 11.99
C ASN A 120 16.43 5.58 12.57
N ARG A 121 15.70 4.47 12.45
CA ARG A 121 14.33 4.35 12.96
C ARG A 121 14.34 3.64 14.31
N PRO A 122 13.66 4.20 15.33
CA PRO A 122 13.65 3.60 16.67
C PRO A 122 12.88 2.28 16.73
N LEU A 123 11.96 2.07 15.79
CA LEU A 123 11.16 0.86 15.69
C LEU A 123 11.47 0.12 14.39
N GLY A 124 11.53 -1.18 14.45
CA GLY A 124 11.54 -2.04 13.28
C GLY A 124 10.15 -2.19 12.67
N VAL A 125 10.07 -2.75 11.48
CA VAL A 125 8.82 -3.14 10.82
C VAL A 125 8.91 -4.58 10.35
N TYR A 126 7.80 -5.26 10.38
CA TYR A 126 7.64 -6.63 9.95
C TYR A 126 6.47 -6.69 8.95
N SER A 127 6.77 -7.07 7.72
CA SER A 127 5.79 -7.07 6.62
C SER A 127 5.81 -8.40 5.88
N THR A 128 4.63 -8.93 5.58
CA THR A 128 4.47 -10.08 4.69
C THR A 128 4.01 -9.61 3.33
N PHE A 129 4.83 -9.84 2.31
CA PHE A 129 4.54 -9.45 0.93
C PHE A 129 4.14 -10.64 0.07
N LEU A 130 3.07 -10.46 -0.70
CA LEU A 130 2.64 -11.35 -1.77
C LEU A 130 2.73 -10.57 -3.09
N PRO A 131 3.81 -10.74 -3.88
CA PRO A 131 3.87 -10.14 -5.21
C PRO A 131 2.82 -10.77 -6.12
N ALA A 132 2.27 -9.99 -7.03
CA ALA A 132 1.32 -10.47 -8.02
C ALA A 132 1.84 -10.21 -9.43
N LYS A 133 1.67 -11.17 -10.34
CA LYS A 133 1.94 -10.97 -11.77
C LYS A 133 0.86 -10.12 -12.43
N SER A 134 -0.32 -10.12 -11.82
CA SER A 134 -1.49 -9.42 -12.32
C SER A 134 -2.17 -8.64 -11.19
N ALA A 135 -2.51 -7.38 -11.44
CA ALA A 135 -3.25 -6.54 -10.51
C ALA A 135 -4.08 -5.53 -11.26
N GLN A 136 -5.14 -5.06 -10.61
CA GLN A 136 -6.05 -4.06 -11.13
C GLN A 136 -6.35 -3.01 -10.07
N LEU A 137 -6.47 -1.78 -10.50
CA LEU A 137 -7.02 -0.67 -9.75
C LEU A 137 -8.31 -0.23 -10.43
N ALA A 138 -9.38 -0.09 -9.66
CA ALA A 138 -10.60 0.59 -10.10
C ALA A 138 -10.94 1.71 -9.12
N VAL A 139 -11.41 2.83 -9.66
CA VAL A 139 -11.90 3.97 -8.87
C VAL A 139 -13.26 4.36 -9.42
N ASN A 140 -14.29 4.33 -8.58
CA ASN A 140 -15.68 4.65 -8.95
C ASN A 140 -16.14 3.91 -10.21
N GLY A 141 -15.80 2.62 -10.30
CA GLY A 141 -16.14 1.75 -11.44
C GLY A 141 -15.26 1.91 -12.68
N THR A 142 -14.35 2.89 -12.72
CA THR A 142 -13.41 3.06 -13.83
C THR A 142 -12.12 2.31 -13.56
N ILE A 143 -11.71 1.47 -14.51
CA ILE A 143 -10.53 0.58 -14.38
C ILE A 143 -9.29 1.24 -14.97
N ALA A 144 -8.17 1.17 -14.26
CA ALA A 144 -6.87 1.60 -14.78
C ALA A 144 -6.41 0.72 -15.95
N THR A 145 -5.90 1.34 -16.99
CA THR A 145 -5.40 0.64 -18.19
C THR A 145 -3.94 0.18 -18.05
N ALA A 146 -3.20 0.77 -17.11
CA ALA A 146 -1.82 0.44 -16.86
C ALA A 146 -1.67 -0.97 -16.23
N LYS A 147 -0.48 -1.55 -16.37
CA LYS A 147 -0.22 -2.96 -16.05
C LYS A 147 0.86 -3.12 -14.98
N VAL A 148 0.95 -4.33 -14.47
CA VAL A 148 2.02 -4.77 -13.56
C VAL A 148 3.33 -4.87 -14.32
N ALA A 149 4.41 -4.38 -13.73
CA ALA A 149 5.78 -4.62 -14.21
C ALA A 149 6.45 -5.66 -13.29
N LEU A 150 7.04 -6.70 -13.89
CA LEU A 150 7.85 -7.69 -13.17
C LEU A 150 9.21 -7.06 -12.83
N GLN A 151 9.71 -7.34 -11.65
CA GLN A 151 10.98 -6.80 -11.14
C GLN A 151 11.58 -7.73 -10.08
N ASP A 152 12.84 -7.53 -9.76
CA ASP A 152 13.45 -8.11 -8.58
C ASP A 152 13.33 -7.13 -7.40
N ARG A 153 13.04 -7.65 -6.23
CA ARG A 153 13.04 -6.88 -4.98
C ARG A 153 13.80 -7.65 -3.90
N PHE A 154 14.87 -7.05 -3.40
CA PHE A 154 15.75 -7.67 -2.40
C PHE A 154 16.31 -9.04 -2.85
N GLY A 155 16.65 -9.17 -4.15
CA GLY A 155 17.16 -10.42 -4.72
C GLY A 155 16.12 -11.53 -4.87
N LYS A 156 14.83 -11.19 -4.85
CA LYS A 156 13.72 -12.14 -5.04
C LYS A 156 12.82 -11.68 -6.18
N PRO A 157 12.32 -12.65 -7.00
CA PRO A 157 11.31 -12.32 -7.99
C PRO A 157 10.10 -11.65 -7.35
N ALA A 158 9.73 -10.51 -7.87
CA ALA A 158 8.63 -9.68 -7.37
C ALA A 158 7.94 -8.93 -8.52
N SER A 159 7.11 -8.00 -8.20
CA SER A 159 6.45 -7.14 -9.17
C SER A 159 6.28 -5.73 -8.62
N SER A 160 5.86 -4.81 -9.48
CA SER A 160 5.45 -3.46 -9.06
C SER A 160 4.16 -3.47 -8.23
N CYS A 161 3.44 -4.60 -8.17
CA CYS A 161 2.19 -4.75 -7.43
C CYS A 161 2.31 -5.88 -6.41
N CYS A 162 2.73 -5.53 -5.21
CA CYS A 162 2.76 -6.45 -4.07
C CYS A 162 1.60 -6.16 -3.13
N LEU A 163 0.88 -7.19 -2.73
CA LEU A 163 -0.04 -7.11 -1.61
C LEU A 163 0.77 -7.20 -0.31
N ALA A 164 0.73 -6.19 0.53
CA ALA A 164 1.15 -6.29 1.90
C ALA A 164 0.05 -6.99 2.70
N TRP A 165 0.30 -8.23 3.11
CA TRP A 165 -0.74 -9.02 3.79
C TRP A 165 -1.04 -8.49 5.17
N SER A 166 0.01 -8.13 5.91
CA SER A 166 -0.08 -7.51 7.24
C SER A 166 1.22 -6.82 7.60
N GLU A 167 1.12 -5.82 8.47
CA GLU A 167 2.23 -5.01 8.94
C GLU A 167 2.24 -4.95 10.47
N SER A 168 3.41 -5.08 11.06
CA SER A 168 3.60 -4.88 12.50
C SER A 168 4.92 -4.19 12.79
N TRP A 169 4.91 -3.24 13.71
CA TRP A 169 6.13 -2.62 14.21
C TRP A 169 6.69 -3.39 15.39
N THR A 170 7.99 -3.47 15.50
CA THR A 170 8.69 -4.16 16.59
C THR A 170 9.47 -3.16 17.42
N ARG A 171 9.48 -3.37 18.75
CA ARG A 171 10.30 -2.58 19.67
C ARG A 171 11.69 -3.21 19.80
N PRO A 172 12.74 -2.42 20.12
CA PRO A 172 14.01 -2.96 20.57
C PRO A 172 13.75 -3.88 21.77
N LYS A 173 14.50 -4.97 21.85
CA LYS A 173 14.60 -5.72 23.09
C LYS A 173 15.34 -4.81 24.09
N GLY A 174 14.70 -4.50 25.20
CA GLY A 174 15.33 -3.82 26.34
C GLY A 174 16.44 -4.66 26.95
#